data_c0a81e21a42f40e539b6316aa53a2903
#
_entry.id   c0a81e21a42f40e539b6316aa53a2903
#
_cell.length_a   1.000
_cell.length_b   1.000
_cell.length_c   1.000
_cell.angle_alpha   90.00
_cell.angle_beta   90.00
_cell.angle_gamma   90.00
#
_symmetry.space_group_name_H-M   'P 1'
#
loop_
_entity.id
_entity.type
_entity.pdbx_description
1 polymer ?
#
loop_
_entity_poly.entity_id
_entity_poly.type
_entity_poly.pdbx_seq_one_letter_code
_entity_poly.pdbx_strand_id
1 'polypeptide(L)'
;MNRLLLAACLLTPLTAHAQYAGAFARYGFGARALSMGSALTADVFGGASPYHNPALAPDLPQQALDASAALMTFDRQLQHLQFAAPLQPRAGIAGGIVHAGVSDIDGRDASGYHTQDYATDEYLFFLTFGVRFSSRVTAGVGLRLYRSDLFDGVRPPTSLGLSVGLTAKLSERLALGVAADDLLAGYDWDTSDVLGEGAGGVSDAFPTRLRAGAAYSLAGGRGVVSAEVEAQLETAEIREVRGIGTSVGFPVVEVSREELRLSTVLLRVGGELWLAEPFALRAGYDRLGAGDFGEALPSAGFAIKQRFGDLDARVDYAAMLEPYGVGTMHSVTLHLGL
;
A
#
# COMPACT_ATOMS: atom_id res chain seq x y z
N MET A 1 44.02 12.36 15.97
CA MET A 1 43.16 11.25 15.55
C MET A 1 41.65 11.46 15.85
N ASN A 2 41.26 12.24 16.87
CA ASN A 2 39.84 12.42 17.25
C ASN A 2 39.05 13.48 16.45
N ARG A 3 39.68 14.29 15.62
CA ARG A 3 38.95 15.30 14.81
C ARG A 3 38.51 14.80 13.43
N LEU A 4 39.13 13.75 12.92
CA LEU A 4 38.75 13.11 11.65
C LEU A 4 37.55 12.17 11.81
N LEU A 5 37.33 11.57 13.00
CA LEU A 5 36.16 10.74 13.31
C LEU A 5 34.88 11.57 13.46
N LEU A 6 34.97 12.80 13.96
CA LEU A 6 33.81 13.70 14.07
C LEU A 6 33.33 14.25 12.72
N ALA A 7 34.27 14.42 11.76
CA ALA A 7 33.92 14.86 10.41
C ALA A 7 33.29 13.74 9.55
N ALA A 8 33.60 12.48 9.82
CA ALA A 8 33.03 11.34 9.11
C ALA A 8 31.54 11.06 9.51
N CYS A 9 31.17 11.41 10.74
CA CYS A 9 29.76 11.26 11.19
C CYS A 9 28.80 12.33 10.63
N LEU A 10 29.32 13.42 10.04
CA LEU A 10 28.51 14.50 9.44
C LEU A 10 28.26 14.32 7.94
N LEU A 11 28.80 13.26 7.33
CA LEU A 11 28.66 12.97 5.89
C LEU A 11 27.81 11.72 5.56
N THR A 12 27.13 11.13 6.54
CA THR A 12 26.07 10.19 6.21
C THR A 12 24.85 11.01 5.77
N PRO A 13 24.41 10.94 4.51
CA PRO A 13 23.13 11.51 4.14
C PRO A 13 22.09 10.78 4.97
N LEU A 14 21.44 11.51 5.88
CA LEU A 14 20.17 11.09 6.45
C LEU A 14 19.21 11.10 5.25
N THR A 15 19.03 9.97 4.62
CA THR A 15 17.96 9.78 3.65
C THR A 15 16.65 9.82 4.44
N ALA A 16 16.10 11.02 4.62
CA ALA A 16 14.75 11.20 5.09
C ALA A 16 13.84 10.71 3.94
N HIS A 17 13.37 9.48 4.04
CA HIS A 17 12.32 9.00 3.15
C HIS A 17 11.01 9.67 3.59
N ALA A 18 10.62 10.73 2.90
CA ALA A 18 9.27 11.27 3.04
C ALA A 18 8.26 10.20 2.66
N GLN A 19 7.19 10.06 3.44
CA GLN A 19 6.07 9.22 3.02
C GLN A 19 5.40 9.90 1.83
N TYR A 20 5.33 9.19 0.72
CA TYR A 20 4.73 9.68 -0.52
C TYR A 20 3.20 9.71 -0.43
N ALA A 21 2.57 10.52 -1.28
CA ALA A 21 1.13 10.53 -1.44
C ALA A 21 0.56 9.11 -1.63
N GLY A 22 -0.60 8.83 -1.03
CA GLY A 22 -1.25 7.53 -1.08
C GLY A 22 -0.52 6.40 -0.33
N ALA A 23 0.39 6.72 0.60
CA ALA A 23 1.16 5.73 1.35
C ALA A 23 0.27 4.74 2.12
N PHE A 24 -0.89 5.16 2.61
CA PHE A 24 -1.84 4.32 3.32
C PHE A 24 -2.33 3.12 2.50
N ALA A 25 -2.46 3.28 1.18
CA ALA A 25 -2.90 2.23 0.27
C ALA A 25 -1.83 1.13 0.05
N ARG A 26 -0.62 1.29 0.58
CA ARG A 26 0.52 0.39 0.34
C ARG A 26 0.78 -0.59 1.47
N TYR A 27 0.22 -0.36 2.65
CA TYR A 27 0.37 -1.31 3.77
C TYR A 27 -0.21 -2.70 3.46
N GLY A 28 -1.07 -2.83 2.46
CA GLY A 28 -1.83 -4.05 2.18
C GLY A 28 -3.13 -4.08 2.97
N PHE A 29 -4.04 -4.97 2.56
CA PHE A 29 -5.37 -5.00 3.14
C PHE A 29 -5.72 -6.32 3.71
N GLY A 30 -6.28 -6.24 4.90
CA GLY A 30 -6.71 -7.38 5.65
C GLY A 30 -5.55 -8.07 6.38
N ALA A 31 -5.88 -8.69 7.49
CA ALA A 31 -4.93 -9.35 8.36
C ALA A 31 -4.16 -10.47 7.64
N ARG A 32 -4.76 -11.13 6.64
CA ARG A 32 -4.07 -12.14 5.85
C ARG A 32 -2.91 -11.54 5.07
N ALA A 33 -3.11 -10.42 4.37
CA ALA A 33 -2.07 -9.77 3.61
C ALA A 33 -0.94 -9.28 4.51
N LEU A 34 -1.30 -8.56 5.59
CA LEU A 34 -0.33 -8.04 6.55
C LEU A 34 0.52 -9.16 7.16
N SER A 35 -0.09 -10.26 7.60
CA SER A 35 0.63 -11.39 8.21
C SER A 35 1.50 -12.17 7.22
N MET A 36 1.32 -12.00 5.92
CA MET A 36 2.12 -12.61 4.85
C MET A 36 3.10 -11.60 4.20
N GLY A 37 3.44 -10.49 4.89
CA GLY A 37 4.33 -9.46 4.37
C GLY A 37 3.83 -8.83 3.07
N SER A 38 2.52 -8.87 2.80
CA SER A 38 1.87 -8.36 1.57
C SER A 38 2.37 -9.00 0.25
N ALA A 39 3.04 -10.16 0.31
CA ALA A 39 3.56 -10.88 -0.86
C ALA A 39 2.46 -11.67 -1.60
N LEU A 40 1.42 -11.01 -2.13
CA LEU A 40 0.20 -11.64 -2.65
C LEU A 40 0.00 -11.48 -4.16
N THR A 41 0.90 -10.86 -4.91
CA THR A 41 0.73 -10.59 -6.35
C THR A 41 0.52 -11.85 -7.20
N ALA A 42 1.07 -13.00 -6.78
CA ALA A 42 0.95 -14.28 -7.48
C ALA A 42 0.07 -15.31 -6.74
N ASP A 43 -0.55 -14.95 -5.60
CA ASP A 43 -1.23 -15.92 -4.74
C ASP A 43 -2.61 -16.32 -5.28
N VAL A 44 -2.61 -17.31 -6.15
CA VAL A 44 -3.81 -17.97 -6.70
C VAL A 44 -4.27 -19.16 -5.84
N PHE A 45 -3.55 -19.52 -4.76
CA PHE A 45 -3.74 -20.76 -3.99
C PHE A 45 -4.36 -20.54 -2.60
N GLY A 46 -4.01 -19.46 -1.92
CA GLY A 46 -4.37 -19.26 -0.51
C GLY A 46 -5.57 -18.36 -0.26
N GLY A 47 -6.22 -17.90 -1.29
CA GLY A 47 -7.33 -16.95 -1.24
C GLY A 47 -6.99 -15.69 -2.02
N ALA A 48 -7.50 -15.63 -3.22
CA ALA A 48 -7.24 -14.56 -4.16
C ALA A 48 -7.59 -13.19 -3.56
N SER A 49 -6.69 -12.23 -3.69
CA SER A 49 -6.92 -10.84 -3.28
C SER A 49 -6.87 -9.91 -4.49
N PRO A 50 -8.03 -9.61 -5.12
CA PRO A 50 -8.08 -8.75 -6.29
C PRO A 50 -7.55 -7.34 -6.06
N TYR A 51 -7.54 -6.87 -4.83
CA TYR A 51 -6.91 -5.61 -4.45
C TYR A 51 -5.40 -5.60 -4.75
N HIS A 52 -4.70 -6.72 -4.47
CA HIS A 52 -3.25 -6.83 -4.68
C HIS A 52 -2.90 -7.09 -6.15
N ASN A 53 -3.74 -7.81 -6.87
CA ASN A 53 -3.57 -8.03 -8.31
C ASN A 53 -4.94 -8.24 -8.96
N PRO A 54 -5.41 -7.36 -9.84
CA PRO A 54 -6.70 -7.48 -10.51
C PRO A 54 -6.88 -8.82 -11.24
N ALA A 55 -5.79 -9.44 -11.71
CA ALA A 55 -5.82 -10.74 -12.35
C ALA A 55 -6.26 -11.90 -11.45
N LEU A 56 -6.29 -11.70 -10.13
CA LEU A 56 -6.73 -12.71 -9.16
C LEU A 56 -8.27 -12.80 -9.05
N ALA A 57 -9.02 -11.81 -9.56
CA ALA A 57 -10.47 -11.79 -9.42
C ALA A 57 -11.19 -13.04 -9.99
N PRO A 58 -10.79 -13.64 -11.13
CA PRO A 58 -11.41 -14.87 -11.63
C PRO A 58 -11.01 -16.14 -10.87
N ASP A 59 -10.06 -16.07 -9.95
CA ASP A 59 -9.63 -17.19 -9.11
C ASP A 59 -10.36 -17.24 -7.75
N LEU A 60 -11.31 -16.33 -7.51
CA LEU A 60 -12.19 -16.35 -6.35
C LEU A 60 -13.05 -17.63 -6.37
N PRO A 61 -13.09 -18.39 -5.26
CA PRO A 61 -13.89 -19.62 -5.21
C PRO A 61 -15.40 -19.36 -5.15
N GLN A 62 -15.80 -18.26 -4.52
CA GLN A 62 -17.20 -17.86 -4.27
C GLN A 62 -17.27 -16.35 -4.05
N GLN A 63 -18.48 -15.83 -3.92
CA GLN A 63 -18.67 -14.45 -3.50
C GLN A 63 -18.16 -14.29 -2.07
N ALA A 64 -17.58 -13.13 -1.76
CA ALA A 64 -17.04 -12.87 -0.45
C ALA A 64 -17.20 -11.40 -0.06
N LEU A 65 -17.40 -11.19 1.25
CA LEU A 65 -17.36 -9.90 1.89
C LEU A 65 -16.23 -9.91 2.92
N ASP A 66 -15.33 -8.96 2.82
CA ASP A 66 -14.23 -8.76 3.76
C ASP A 66 -14.38 -7.42 4.47
N ALA A 67 -14.35 -7.43 5.80
CA ALA A 67 -14.30 -6.24 6.63
C ALA A 67 -13.08 -6.31 7.54
N SER A 68 -12.23 -5.27 7.54
CA SER A 68 -10.99 -5.24 8.30
C SER A 68 -10.83 -3.92 9.03
N ALA A 69 -10.24 -3.99 10.23
CA ALA A 69 -9.79 -2.84 10.98
C ALA A 69 -8.38 -3.11 11.50
N ALA A 70 -7.52 -2.11 11.37
CA ALA A 70 -6.17 -2.12 11.93
C ALA A 70 -5.96 -0.87 12.79
N LEU A 71 -5.35 -1.08 13.94
CA LEU A 71 -4.94 -0.05 14.90
C LEU A 71 -3.42 0.04 14.89
N MET A 72 -2.93 1.26 14.88
CA MET A 72 -1.50 1.60 14.85
C MET A 72 -1.18 2.57 15.99
N THR A 73 0.08 2.78 16.26
CA THR A 73 0.55 3.81 17.19
C THR A 73 0.13 5.22 16.75
N PHE A 74 0.04 6.14 17.70
CA PHE A 74 -0.33 7.56 17.48
C PHE A 74 -1.74 7.73 16.89
N ASP A 75 -2.71 6.98 17.43
CA ASP A 75 -4.15 7.07 17.11
C ASP A 75 -4.44 6.94 15.60
N ARG A 76 -3.49 6.28 14.89
CA ARG A 76 -3.65 5.95 13.47
C ARG A 76 -4.49 4.69 13.32
N GLN A 77 -5.37 4.71 12.35
CA GLN A 77 -6.28 3.60 12.04
C GLN A 77 -6.35 3.35 10.54
N LEU A 78 -6.61 2.10 10.18
CA LEU A 78 -6.82 1.70 8.80
C LEU A 78 -8.00 0.73 8.74
N GLN A 79 -9.02 1.05 7.95
CA GLN A 79 -10.21 0.24 7.78
C GLN A 79 -10.40 -0.11 6.31
N HIS A 80 -11.01 -1.26 6.08
CA HIS A 80 -11.21 -1.77 4.74
C HIS A 80 -12.51 -2.57 4.68
N LEU A 81 -13.26 -2.35 3.60
CA LEU A 81 -14.44 -3.13 3.24
C LEU A 81 -14.34 -3.50 1.76
N GLN A 82 -14.49 -4.78 1.44
CA GLN A 82 -14.45 -5.28 0.08
C GLN A 82 -15.59 -6.26 -0.15
N PHE A 83 -16.23 -6.16 -1.30
CA PHE A 83 -17.03 -7.23 -1.88
C PHE A 83 -16.34 -7.76 -3.13
N ALA A 84 -16.27 -9.07 -3.28
CA ALA A 84 -15.66 -9.73 -4.41
C ALA A 84 -16.51 -10.89 -4.89
N ALA A 85 -16.58 -11.10 -6.19
CA ALA A 85 -17.42 -12.14 -6.79
C ALA A 85 -16.80 -12.73 -8.05
N PRO A 86 -16.80 -14.07 -8.21
CA PRO A 86 -16.53 -14.69 -9.49
C PRO A 86 -17.71 -14.44 -10.43
N LEU A 87 -17.41 -14.07 -11.67
CA LEU A 87 -18.36 -13.91 -12.77
C LEU A 87 -18.16 -15.06 -13.74
N GLN A 88 -19.01 -16.07 -13.61
CA GLN A 88 -18.92 -17.29 -14.42
C GLN A 88 -19.09 -16.96 -15.92
N PRO A 89 -18.36 -17.65 -16.84
CA PRO A 89 -17.47 -18.79 -16.57
C PRO A 89 -15.97 -18.40 -16.40
N ARG A 90 -15.57 -17.14 -16.69
CA ARG A 90 -14.15 -16.81 -16.85
C ARG A 90 -13.73 -15.46 -16.27
N ALA A 91 -14.60 -14.76 -15.62
CA ALA A 91 -14.31 -13.43 -15.10
C ALA A 91 -14.49 -13.37 -13.58
N GLY A 92 -14.06 -12.26 -13.00
CA GLY A 92 -14.30 -11.91 -11.60
C GLY A 92 -14.23 -10.40 -11.41
N ILE A 93 -14.87 -9.94 -10.36
CA ILE A 93 -14.93 -8.52 -10.00
C ILE A 93 -14.70 -8.38 -8.51
N ALA A 94 -14.07 -7.29 -8.10
CA ALA A 94 -14.07 -6.86 -6.70
C ALA A 94 -14.12 -5.34 -6.64
N GLY A 95 -14.74 -4.83 -5.59
CA GLY A 95 -14.78 -3.40 -5.30
C GLY A 95 -14.83 -3.17 -3.81
N GLY A 96 -14.34 -2.03 -3.39
CA GLY A 96 -14.29 -1.74 -1.96
C GLY A 96 -13.81 -0.33 -1.65
N ILE A 97 -13.71 -0.08 -0.37
CA ILE A 97 -13.23 1.17 0.21
C ILE A 97 -12.15 0.89 1.23
N VAL A 98 -11.18 1.78 1.27
CA VAL A 98 -10.17 1.87 2.30
C VAL A 98 -10.25 3.24 2.91
N HIS A 99 -10.21 3.29 4.22
CA HIS A 99 -10.08 4.50 5.00
C HIS A 99 -8.85 4.43 5.88
N ALA A 100 -8.03 5.46 5.87
CA ALA A 100 -6.96 5.68 6.82
C ALA A 100 -7.18 7.03 7.50
N GLY A 101 -7.00 7.07 8.81
CA GLY A 101 -7.19 8.28 9.58
C GLY A 101 -6.23 8.38 10.75
N VAL A 102 -6.05 9.61 11.21
CA VAL A 102 -5.40 9.94 12.49
C VAL A 102 -6.37 10.83 13.25
N SER A 103 -6.72 10.45 14.46
CA SER A 103 -7.55 11.28 15.34
C SER A 103 -6.71 11.91 16.45
N ASP A 104 -7.31 12.82 17.18
CA ASP A 104 -6.78 13.41 18.41
C ASP A 104 -5.37 14.06 18.25
N ILE A 105 -5.13 14.72 17.10
CA ILE A 105 -3.90 15.46 16.85
C ILE A 105 -3.96 16.76 17.67
N ASP A 106 -3.17 16.83 18.74
CA ASP A 106 -3.12 17.99 19.67
C ASP A 106 -2.52 19.23 18.97
N GLY A 107 -3.39 20.13 18.55
CA GLY A 107 -3.00 21.43 17.96
C GLY A 107 -2.48 22.39 19.02
N ARG A 108 -1.33 23.05 18.74
CA ARG A 108 -0.71 23.98 19.67
C ARG A 108 -0.32 25.29 18.98
N ASP A 109 -0.44 26.39 19.68
CA ASP A 109 0.08 27.69 19.25
C ASP A 109 1.61 27.78 19.39
N ALA A 110 2.20 28.87 18.95
CA ALA A 110 3.65 29.12 19.02
C ALA A 110 4.20 29.17 20.49
N SER A 111 3.31 29.35 21.49
CA SER A 111 3.64 29.34 22.91
C SER A 111 3.45 27.95 23.56
N GLY A 112 2.99 26.96 22.78
CA GLY A 112 2.79 25.59 23.22
C GLY A 112 1.43 25.34 23.89
N TYR A 113 0.52 26.33 23.93
CA TYR A 113 -0.83 26.13 24.47
C TYR A 113 -1.70 25.36 23.46
N HIS A 114 -2.49 24.41 23.99
CA HIS A 114 -3.49 23.70 23.20
C HIS A 114 -4.47 24.68 22.55
N THR A 115 -4.77 24.47 21.28
CA THR A 115 -5.71 25.27 20.50
C THR A 115 -6.98 24.49 20.17
N GLN A 116 -6.82 23.36 19.49
CA GLN A 116 -7.91 22.44 19.13
C GLN A 116 -7.34 21.09 18.75
N ASP A 117 -8.17 20.05 18.73
CA ASP A 117 -7.80 18.74 18.21
C ASP A 117 -8.07 18.69 16.71
N TYR A 118 -7.10 18.19 15.95
CA TYR A 118 -7.21 17.95 14.51
C TYR A 118 -7.38 16.48 14.21
N ALA A 119 -7.88 16.18 13.03
CA ALA A 119 -7.94 14.83 12.47
C ALA A 119 -7.57 14.87 10.99
N THR A 120 -7.12 13.74 10.45
CA THR A 120 -6.87 13.58 9.03
C THR A 120 -7.57 12.34 8.53
N ASP A 121 -8.10 12.39 7.31
CA ASP A 121 -8.80 11.29 6.67
C ASP A 121 -8.33 11.10 5.23
N GLU A 122 -8.01 9.87 4.87
CA GLU A 122 -7.67 9.48 3.51
C GLU A 122 -8.56 8.31 3.08
N TYR A 123 -9.06 8.37 1.86
CA TYR A 123 -9.95 7.38 1.29
C TYR A 123 -9.41 6.85 -0.04
N LEU A 124 -9.57 5.56 -0.24
CA LEU A 124 -9.38 4.90 -1.53
C LEU A 124 -10.63 4.08 -1.85
N PHE A 125 -11.30 4.40 -2.94
CA PHE A 125 -12.31 3.55 -3.56
C PHE A 125 -11.65 2.78 -4.70
N PHE A 126 -11.89 1.48 -4.79
CA PHE A 126 -11.32 0.68 -5.87
C PHE A 126 -12.36 -0.23 -6.51
N LEU A 127 -12.15 -0.49 -7.79
CA LEU A 127 -12.91 -1.45 -8.58
C LEU A 127 -11.94 -2.23 -9.44
N THR A 128 -11.99 -3.56 -9.39
CA THR A 128 -11.13 -4.44 -10.19
C THR A 128 -11.95 -5.42 -10.99
N PHE A 129 -11.49 -5.71 -12.19
CA PHE A 129 -12.08 -6.68 -13.08
C PHE A 129 -11.00 -7.56 -13.68
N GLY A 130 -11.19 -8.87 -13.64
CA GLY A 130 -10.25 -9.83 -14.20
C GLY A 130 -10.93 -10.81 -15.13
N VAL A 131 -10.16 -11.31 -16.12
CA VAL A 131 -10.61 -12.31 -17.10
C VAL A 131 -9.58 -13.41 -17.26
N ARG A 132 -10.04 -14.65 -17.27
CA ARG A 132 -9.23 -15.83 -17.53
C ARG A 132 -9.19 -16.11 -19.03
N PHE A 133 -8.05 -15.89 -19.67
CA PHE A 133 -7.83 -16.12 -21.09
C PHE A 133 -7.63 -17.60 -21.43
N SER A 134 -6.97 -18.33 -20.51
CA SER A 134 -6.77 -19.77 -20.63
C SER A 134 -6.84 -20.43 -19.25
N SER A 135 -6.73 -21.75 -19.18
CA SER A 135 -6.65 -22.49 -17.91
C SER A 135 -5.45 -22.05 -17.04
N ARG A 136 -4.48 -21.37 -17.61
CA ARG A 136 -3.21 -21.00 -16.94
C ARG A 136 -3.00 -19.50 -16.84
N VAL A 137 -3.61 -18.68 -17.68
CA VAL A 137 -3.32 -17.24 -17.79
C VAL A 137 -4.56 -16.42 -17.51
N THR A 138 -4.42 -15.47 -16.59
CA THR A 138 -5.46 -14.52 -16.21
C THR A 138 -4.89 -13.11 -16.26
N ALA A 139 -5.65 -12.15 -16.73
CA ALA A 139 -5.29 -10.73 -16.70
C ALA A 139 -6.43 -9.91 -16.06
N GLY A 140 -6.09 -8.74 -15.56
CA GLY A 140 -7.06 -7.86 -14.95
C GLY A 140 -6.66 -6.39 -15.00
N VAL A 141 -7.66 -5.55 -14.80
CA VAL A 141 -7.53 -4.10 -14.71
C VAL A 141 -8.25 -3.60 -13.45
N GLY A 142 -7.80 -2.50 -12.90
CA GLY A 142 -8.40 -1.87 -11.72
C GLY A 142 -8.41 -0.35 -11.86
N LEU A 143 -9.44 0.25 -11.28
CA LEU A 143 -9.57 1.68 -11.07
C LEU A 143 -9.41 1.96 -9.58
N ARG A 144 -8.73 3.05 -9.24
CA ARG A 144 -8.50 3.51 -7.87
C ARG A 144 -8.80 5.00 -7.80
N LEU A 145 -9.76 5.39 -6.99
CA LEU A 145 -10.10 6.80 -6.72
C LEU A 145 -9.64 7.14 -5.32
N TYR A 146 -8.67 8.03 -5.24
CA TYR A 146 -8.09 8.54 -4.00
C TYR A 146 -8.71 9.88 -3.62
N ARG A 147 -8.85 10.13 -2.32
CA ARG A 147 -9.20 11.41 -1.74
C ARG A 147 -8.41 11.59 -0.44
N SER A 148 -7.84 12.77 -0.25
CA SER A 148 -7.03 13.08 0.93
C SER A 148 -7.54 14.34 1.59
N ASP A 149 -7.90 14.27 2.87
CA ASP A 149 -8.36 15.38 3.71
C ASP A 149 -7.40 15.49 4.89
N LEU A 150 -6.34 16.29 4.71
CA LEU A 150 -5.23 16.37 5.66
C LEU A 150 -5.15 17.73 6.37
N PHE A 151 -5.75 18.79 5.80
CA PHE A 151 -5.57 20.15 6.30
C PHE A 151 -6.87 20.91 6.31
N ASP A 152 -7.19 21.51 7.45
CA ASP A 152 -8.31 22.44 7.56
C ASP A 152 -8.12 23.63 6.62
N GLY A 153 -9.18 23.99 5.90
CA GLY A 153 -9.18 25.14 4.98
C GLY A 153 -8.51 24.89 3.62
N VAL A 154 -7.94 23.71 3.38
CA VAL A 154 -7.44 23.29 2.07
C VAL A 154 -8.44 22.35 1.42
N ARG A 155 -8.80 22.60 0.16
CA ARG A 155 -9.71 21.72 -0.57
C ARG A 155 -9.10 20.33 -0.74
N PRO A 156 -9.76 19.26 -0.25
CA PRO A 156 -9.26 17.89 -0.37
C PRO A 156 -9.05 17.49 -1.84
N PRO A 157 -7.82 17.15 -2.25
CA PRO A 157 -7.55 16.67 -3.59
C PRO A 157 -8.12 15.29 -3.82
N THR A 158 -8.42 15.00 -5.08
CA THR A 158 -8.81 13.67 -5.56
C THR A 158 -7.90 13.23 -6.69
N SER A 159 -7.66 11.94 -6.78
CA SER A 159 -6.80 11.37 -7.83
C SER A 159 -7.39 10.08 -8.38
N LEU A 160 -7.21 9.84 -9.67
CA LEU A 160 -7.58 8.59 -10.33
C LEU A 160 -6.32 7.83 -10.71
N GLY A 161 -6.18 6.62 -10.16
CA GLY A 161 -5.12 5.67 -10.49
C GLY A 161 -5.66 4.48 -11.29
N LEU A 162 -4.78 3.90 -12.10
CA LEU A 162 -5.03 2.66 -12.81
C LEU A 162 -4.14 1.55 -12.28
N SER A 163 -4.66 0.33 -12.27
CA SER A 163 -3.90 -0.89 -11.97
C SER A 163 -4.09 -1.90 -13.09
N VAL A 164 -3.03 -2.61 -13.43
CA VAL A 164 -3.08 -3.73 -14.36
C VAL A 164 -2.36 -4.93 -13.76
N GLY A 165 -2.81 -6.13 -14.09
CA GLY A 165 -2.21 -7.33 -13.56
C GLY A 165 -2.29 -8.52 -14.50
N LEU A 166 -1.38 -9.46 -14.30
CA LEU A 166 -1.31 -10.73 -15.00
C LEU A 166 -0.91 -11.82 -14.01
N THR A 167 -1.51 -13.01 -14.13
CA THR A 167 -1.05 -14.22 -13.43
C THR A 167 -0.93 -15.38 -14.40
N ALA A 168 0.05 -16.25 -14.13
CA ALA A 168 0.31 -17.46 -14.90
C ALA A 168 0.54 -18.65 -13.98
N LYS A 169 -0.31 -19.69 -14.04
CA LYS A 169 -0.12 -20.98 -13.37
C LYS A 169 0.84 -21.84 -14.20
N LEU A 170 2.09 -21.95 -13.76
CA LEU A 170 3.11 -22.75 -14.44
C LEU A 170 2.90 -24.24 -14.19
N SER A 171 2.38 -24.60 -13.01
CA SER A 171 2.00 -25.94 -12.63
C SER A 171 0.84 -25.92 -11.63
N GLU A 172 0.39 -27.09 -11.18
CA GLU A 172 -0.62 -27.22 -10.11
C GLU A 172 -0.17 -26.61 -8.77
N ARG A 173 1.13 -26.31 -8.62
CA ARG A 173 1.71 -25.81 -7.37
C ARG A 173 2.47 -24.50 -7.51
N LEU A 174 2.78 -24.06 -8.72
CA LEU A 174 3.59 -22.86 -8.95
C LEU A 174 2.85 -21.88 -9.82
N ALA A 175 2.70 -20.65 -9.33
CA ALA A 175 2.15 -19.52 -10.08
C ALA A 175 3.12 -18.34 -10.04
N LEU A 176 3.10 -17.55 -11.10
CA LEU A 176 3.75 -16.25 -11.19
C LEU A 176 2.69 -15.16 -11.35
N GLY A 177 3.00 -13.98 -10.86
CA GLY A 177 2.15 -12.82 -10.98
C GLY A 177 2.98 -11.56 -11.22
N VAL A 178 2.43 -10.65 -12.02
CA VAL A 178 2.95 -9.29 -12.17
C VAL A 178 1.81 -8.30 -12.04
N ALA A 179 2.08 -7.13 -11.48
CA ALA A 179 1.13 -6.04 -11.38
C ALA A 179 1.84 -4.69 -11.54
N ALA A 180 1.13 -3.72 -12.08
CA ALA A 180 1.52 -2.32 -12.06
C ALA A 180 0.37 -1.52 -11.47
N ASP A 181 0.66 -0.72 -10.46
CA ASP A 181 -0.32 0.05 -9.71
C ASP A 181 0.00 1.54 -9.72
N ASP A 182 -1.03 2.32 -9.43
CA ASP A 182 -0.98 3.77 -9.26
C ASP A 182 -0.49 4.50 -10.53
N LEU A 183 -0.76 3.88 -11.70
CA LEU A 183 -0.52 4.52 -12.98
C LEU A 183 -1.37 5.78 -13.10
N LEU A 184 -0.75 6.92 -13.43
CA LEU A 184 -1.39 8.24 -13.59
C LEU A 184 -1.93 8.85 -12.29
N ALA A 185 -1.66 8.30 -11.12
CA ALA A 185 -2.12 8.86 -9.86
C ALA A 185 -1.24 10.01 -9.39
N GLY A 186 -1.87 11.04 -8.83
CA GLY A 186 -1.21 12.20 -8.22
C GLY A 186 -2.23 13.13 -7.58
N TYR A 187 -1.83 13.84 -6.53
CA TYR A 187 -2.63 14.89 -5.93
C TYR A 187 -2.20 16.25 -6.47
N ASP A 188 -3.18 17.09 -6.79
CA ASP A 188 -2.99 18.49 -7.06
C ASP A 188 -3.61 19.29 -5.89
N TRP A 189 -2.74 19.87 -5.07
CA TRP A 189 -3.11 20.65 -3.90
C TRP A 189 -3.34 22.11 -4.31
N ASP A 190 -4.54 22.62 -4.06
CA ASP A 190 -4.84 24.05 -4.19
C ASP A 190 -4.72 24.72 -2.81
N THR A 191 -3.70 25.51 -2.62
CA THR A 191 -3.43 26.22 -1.36
C THR A 191 -3.84 27.69 -1.40
N SER A 192 -4.54 28.13 -2.45
CA SER A 192 -4.90 29.53 -2.66
C SER A 192 -5.82 30.06 -1.56
N ASP A 193 -6.70 29.22 -1.01
CA ASP A 193 -7.61 29.60 0.08
C ASP A 193 -6.89 29.94 1.40
N VAL A 194 -5.69 29.35 1.63
CA VAL A 194 -4.90 29.57 2.86
C VAL A 194 -3.78 30.57 2.66
N LEU A 195 -3.10 30.53 1.53
CA LEU A 195 -1.89 31.32 1.26
C LEU A 195 -2.14 32.51 0.33
N GLY A 196 -3.37 32.69 -0.16
CA GLY A 196 -3.78 33.75 -1.08
C GLY A 196 -3.55 33.41 -2.56
N GLU A 197 -4.18 34.17 -3.47
CA GLU A 197 -4.22 33.92 -4.92
C GLU A 197 -2.83 33.86 -5.62
N GLY A 198 -1.76 34.25 -4.93
CA GLY A 198 -0.37 34.14 -5.44
C GLY A 198 0.34 32.84 -5.07
N ALA A 199 -0.26 32.01 -4.23
CA ALA A 199 0.30 30.71 -3.88
C ALA A 199 -0.02 29.71 -5.00
N GLY A 200 1.00 29.21 -5.68
CA GLY A 200 0.83 28.18 -6.71
C GLY A 200 0.37 26.86 -6.12
N GLY A 201 -0.39 26.08 -6.90
CA GLY A 201 -0.68 24.70 -6.56
C GLY A 201 0.58 23.84 -6.48
N VAL A 202 0.55 22.82 -5.63
CA VAL A 202 1.60 21.81 -5.50
C VAL A 202 1.07 20.49 -6.02
N SER A 203 1.78 19.89 -6.98
CA SER A 203 1.46 18.55 -7.49
C SER A 203 2.35 17.52 -6.80
N ASP A 204 1.74 16.44 -6.32
CA ASP A 204 2.40 15.35 -5.62
C ASP A 204 2.05 14.03 -6.35
N ALA A 205 2.95 13.59 -7.24
CA ALA A 205 2.76 12.38 -8.03
C ALA A 205 2.93 11.13 -7.17
N PHE A 206 2.05 10.14 -7.36
CA PHE A 206 2.24 8.85 -6.71
C PHE A 206 3.35 8.07 -7.40
N PRO A 207 4.21 7.36 -6.64
CA PRO A 207 5.13 6.42 -7.23
C PRO A 207 4.39 5.32 -7.99
N THR A 208 4.73 5.12 -9.25
CA THR A 208 4.27 3.94 -9.99
C THR A 208 4.91 2.70 -9.39
N ARG A 209 4.11 1.71 -9.01
CA ARG A 209 4.59 0.47 -8.40
C ARG A 209 4.53 -0.67 -9.39
N LEU A 210 5.68 -1.28 -9.65
CA LEU A 210 5.82 -2.48 -10.46
C LEU A 210 6.12 -3.66 -9.54
N ARG A 211 5.26 -4.68 -9.56
CA ARG A 211 5.40 -5.86 -8.70
C ARG A 211 5.51 -7.12 -9.53
N ALA A 212 6.40 -8.01 -9.11
CA ALA A 212 6.54 -9.35 -9.67
C ALA A 212 6.69 -10.35 -8.52
N GLY A 213 5.89 -11.41 -8.54
CA GLY A 213 5.87 -12.39 -7.47
C GLY A 213 5.74 -13.82 -7.97
N ALA A 214 6.05 -14.75 -7.06
CA ALA A 214 5.83 -16.17 -7.22
C ALA A 214 5.12 -16.71 -5.99
N ALA A 215 4.20 -17.66 -6.19
CA ALA A 215 3.52 -18.36 -5.12
C ALA A 215 3.62 -19.87 -5.35
N TYR A 216 3.95 -20.60 -4.30
CA TYR A 216 4.09 -22.06 -4.32
C TYR A 216 3.13 -22.70 -3.30
N SER A 217 2.22 -23.54 -3.79
CA SER A 217 1.32 -24.31 -2.95
C SER A 217 2.06 -25.53 -2.35
N LEU A 218 2.04 -25.63 -1.03
CA LEU A 218 2.63 -26.75 -0.31
C LEU A 218 1.85 -28.04 -0.54
N ALA A 219 2.53 -29.18 -0.34
CA ALA A 219 1.97 -30.51 -0.58
C ALA A 219 0.60 -30.70 0.11
N GLY A 220 -0.38 -31.16 -0.64
CA GLY A 220 -1.77 -31.38 -0.16
C GLY A 220 -2.60 -30.11 -0.05
N GLY A 221 -2.15 -28.96 -0.59
CA GLY A 221 -2.93 -27.71 -0.54
C GLY A 221 -3.05 -27.09 0.86
N ARG A 222 -2.24 -27.58 1.82
CA ARG A 222 -2.30 -27.15 3.23
C ARG A 222 -1.64 -25.81 3.50
N GLY A 223 -1.04 -25.19 2.49
CA GLY A 223 -0.41 -23.89 2.68
C GLY A 223 0.14 -23.32 1.40
N VAL A 224 0.64 -22.10 1.48
CA VAL A 224 1.28 -21.38 0.40
C VAL A 224 2.49 -20.64 0.94
N VAL A 225 3.54 -20.58 0.13
CA VAL A 225 4.69 -19.70 0.34
C VAL A 225 4.77 -18.77 -0.86
N SER A 226 4.96 -17.50 -0.63
CA SER A 226 5.05 -16.47 -1.66
C SER A 226 6.25 -15.56 -1.45
N ALA A 227 6.80 -15.09 -2.57
CA ALA A 227 7.83 -14.07 -2.61
C ALA A 227 7.50 -13.05 -3.68
N GLU A 228 7.84 -11.79 -3.43
CA GLU A 228 7.51 -10.66 -4.29
C GLU A 228 8.64 -9.64 -4.29
N VAL A 229 8.88 -9.04 -5.44
CA VAL A 229 9.72 -7.86 -5.64
C VAL A 229 8.82 -6.72 -6.07
N GLU A 230 8.94 -5.57 -5.42
CA GLU A 230 8.30 -4.33 -5.83
C GLU A 230 9.36 -3.29 -6.18
N ALA A 231 9.23 -2.66 -7.34
CA ALA A 231 9.97 -1.45 -7.71
C ALA A 231 9.01 -0.26 -7.67
N GLN A 232 9.34 0.75 -6.89
CA GLN A 232 8.64 2.03 -6.83
C GLN A 232 9.41 3.02 -7.69
N LEU A 233 8.74 3.54 -8.73
CA LEU A 233 9.32 4.51 -9.67
C LEU A 233 8.70 5.87 -9.41
N GLU A 234 9.53 6.83 -9.04
CA GLU A 234 9.14 8.19 -8.73
C GLU A 234 9.88 9.18 -9.62
N THR A 235 9.19 10.26 -9.99
CA THR A 235 9.79 11.40 -10.66
C THR A 235 9.58 12.63 -9.79
N ALA A 236 10.66 13.16 -9.22
CA ALA A 236 10.65 14.39 -8.42
C ALA A 236 11.21 15.55 -9.25
N GLU A 237 10.48 16.66 -9.29
CA GLU A 237 11.02 17.91 -9.85
C GLU A 237 11.86 18.65 -8.79
N ILE A 238 13.14 18.76 -9.03
CA ILE A 238 14.02 19.62 -8.22
C ILE A 238 14.06 20.99 -8.84
N ARG A 239 13.74 22.02 -8.06
CA ARG A 239 13.90 23.41 -8.42
C ARG A 239 15.18 23.96 -7.80
N GLU A 240 16.20 24.13 -8.63
CA GLU A 240 17.47 24.72 -8.20
C GLU A 240 17.54 26.19 -8.64
N VAL A 241 17.81 27.08 -7.69
CA VAL A 241 18.10 28.49 -7.99
C VAL A 241 19.53 28.57 -8.51
N ARG A 242 19.72 28.73 -9.82
CA ARG A 242 21.04 28.77 -10.46
C ARG A 242 21.69 30.14 -10.43
N GLY A 243 20.96 31.18 -10.17
CA GLY A 243 21.55 32.55 -10.08
C GLY A 243 20.49 33.61 -9.79
N ILE A 244 20.98 34.72 -9.23
CA ILE A 244 20.19 35.94 -9.14
C ILE A 244 20.81 36.89 -10.18
N GLY A 245 20.18 36.97 -11.34
CA GLY A 245 20.53 37.94 -12.39
C GLY A 245 19.80 39.27 -12.20
N THR A 246 20.24 40.32 -12.86
CA THR A 246 19.49 41.57 -12.95
C THR A 246 19.03 41.78 -14.39
N SER A 247 17.75 41.90 -14.61
CA SER A 247 17.20 42.34 -15.88
C SER A 247 16.52 43.68 -15.71
N VAL A 248 17.02 44.70 -16.42
CA VAL A 248 16.50 46.10 -16.39
C VAL A 248 16.39 46.66 -14.95
N GLY A 249 17.38 46.32 -14.07
CA GLY A 249 17.42 46.81 -12.69
C GLY A 249 16.60 46.08 -11.65
N PHE A 250 15.91 44.98 -12.03
CA PHE A 250 15.21 44.13 -11.11
C PHE A 250 15.91 42.78 -10.95
N PRO A 251 15.96 42.21 -9.72
CA PRO A 251 16.50 40.87 -9.51
C PRO A 251 15.62 39.83 -10.21
N VAL A 252 16.24 39.03 -11.09
CA VAL A 252 15.59 37.88 -11.74
C VAL A 252 16.22 36.63 -11.17
N VAL A 253 15.38 35.75 -10.65
CA VAL A 253 15.78 34.44 -10.13
C VAL A 253 15.69 33.45 -11.29
N GLU A 254 16.83 32.89 -11.71
CA GLU A 254 16.87 31.84 -12.70
C GLU A 254 16.69 30.49 -11.99
N VAL A 255 15.52 29.88 -12.20
CA VAL A 255 15.16 28.56 -11.63
C VAL A 255 15.36 27.51 -12.68
N SER A 256 16.29 26.61 -12.47
CA SER A 256 16.43 25.38 -13.26
C SER A 256 15.50 24.32 -12.69
N ARG A 257 14.79 23.61 -13.56
CA ARG A 257 13.98 22.44 -13.20
C ARG A 257 14.74 21.21 -13.69
N GLU A 258 15.05 20.31 -12.78
CA GLU A 258 15.68 19.04 -13.09
C GLU A 258 14.76 17.91 -12.62
N GLU A 259 14.49 16.96 -13.51
CA GLU A 259 13.73 15.75 -13.13
C GLU A 259 14.68 14.71 -12.54
N LEU A 260 14.48 14.40 -11.27
CA LEU A 260 15.19 13.31 -10.60
C LEU A 260 14.28 12.06 -10.62
N ARG A 261 14.79 10.97 -11.18
CA ARG A 261 14.11 9.68 -11.12
C ARG A 261 14.69 8.86 -9.98
N LEU A 262 13.86 8.59 -9.00
CA LEU A 262 14.18 7.72 -7.88
C LEU A 262 13.54 6.36 -8.09
N SER A 263 14.24 5.30 -7.69
CA SER A 263 13.69 3.95 -7.67
C SER A 263 14.03 3.26 -6.36
N THR A 264 13.03 2.74 -5.70
CA THR A 264 13.19 1.92 -4.49
C THR A 264 12.76 0.51 -4.80
N VAL A 265 13.57 -0.48 -4.41
CA VAL A 265 13.27 -1.90 -4.60
C VAL A 265 13.02 -2.53 -3.25
N LEU A 266 11.86 -3.16 -3.10
CA LEU A 266 11.43 -3.85 -1.88
C LEU A 266 11.25 -5.33 -2.16
N LEU A 267 11.71 -6.16 -1.23
CA LEU A 267 11.47 -7.60 -1.23
C LEU A 267 10.44 -7.95 -0.17
N ARG A 268 9.51 -8.85 -0.51
CA ARG A 268 8.51 -9.37 0.39
C ARG A 268 8.51 -10.89 0.35
N VAL A 269 8.31 -11.51 1.49
CA VAL A 269 8.10 -12.95 1.59
C VAL A 269 6.98 -13.24 2.58
N GLY A 270 6.23 -14.31 2.33
CA GLY A 270 5.16 -14.71 3.22
C GLY A 270 4.82 -16.18 3.11
N GLY A 271 4.22 -16.71 4.17
CA GLY A 271 3.78 -18.09 4.19
C GLY A 271 2.54 -18.27 5.06
N GLU A 272 1.67 -19.16 4.62
CA GLU A 272 0.47 -19.60 5.31
C GLU A 272 0.49 -21.12 5.41
N LEU A 273 0.15 -21.66 6.58
CA LEU A 273 0.05 -23.09 6.82
C LEU A 273 -1.20 -23.41 7.65
N TRP A 274 -2.09 -24.19 7.07
CA TRP A 274 -3.25 -24.75 7.76
C TRP A 274 -2.81 -25.99 8.55
N LEU A 275 -2.71 -25.82 9.88
CA LEU A 275 -2.34 -26.90 10.80
C LEU A 275 -3.48 -27.89 10.98
N ALA A 276 -4.70 -27.39 11.00
CA ALA A 276 -5.95 -28.15 11.01
C ALA A 276 -6.97 -27.41 10.13
N GLU A 277 -8.07 -28.03 9.78
CA GLU A 277 -9.09 -27.42 8.94
C GLU A 277 -9.61 -26.05 9.46
N PRO A 278 -9.82 -25.86 10.79
CA PRO A 278 -10.27 -24.55 11.30
C PRO A 278 -9.15 -23.56 11.59
N PHE A 279 -7.86 -23.93 11.54
CA PHE A 279 -6.78 -23.10 12.06
C PHE A 279 -5.55 -23.01 11.15
N ALA A 280 -5.16 -21.80 10.81
CA ALA A 280 -3.95 -21.50 10.07
C ALA A 280 -3.01 -20.57 10.84
N LEU A 281 -1.71 -20.75 10.62
CA LEU A 281 -0.66 -19.81 11.02
C LEU A 281 -0.06 -19.14 9.79
N ARG A 282 0.38 -17.89 10.00
CA ARG A 282 1.02 -17.07 8.97
C ARG A 282 2.23 -16.37 9.53
N ALA A 283 3.22 -16.18 8.67
CA ALA A 283 4.36 -15.33 8.95
C ALA A 283 4.81 -14.66 7.66
N GLY A 284 5.33 -13.47 7.76
CA GLY A 284 5.78 -12.70 6.62
C GLY A 284 6.80 -11.65 6.97
N TYR A 285 7.35 -11.08 5.92
CA TYR A 285 8.33 -10.02 6.01
C TYR A 285 8.15 -9.05 4.85
N ASP A 286 7.83 -7.80 5.13
CA ASP A 286 7.78 -6.73 4.15
C ASP A 286 9.07 -5.91 4.21
N ARG A 287 9.47 -5.33 3.07
CA ARG A 287 10.63 -4.43 2.93
C ARG A 287 11.97 -5.06 3.30
N LEU A 288 12.19 -6.31 2.96
CA LEU A 288 13.53 -6.91 3.02
C LEU A 288 14.47 -6.19 2.05
N GLY A 289 15.64 -5.74 2.50
CA GLY A 289 16.65 -5.12 1.65
C GLY A 289 16.49 -3.61 1.41
N ALA A 290 15.51 -2.95 1.99
CA ALA A 290 15.52 -1.49 2.13
C ALA A 290 16.66 -1.12 3.09
N GLY A 291 17.73 -0.58 2.59
CA GLY A 291 19.04 -0.19 3.18
C GLY A 291 19.29 -0.23 4.69
N ASP A 292 18.29 0.04 5.53
CA ASP A 292 18.40 0.00 6.99
C ASP A 292 17.51 -1.09 7.61
N PHE A 293 18.06 -1.84 8.56
CA PHE A 293 17.33 -2.87 9.32
C PHE A 293 16.07 -2.33 10.04
N GLY A 294 15.97 -1.01 10.26
CA GLY A 294 14.81 -0.36 10.89
C GLY A 294 13.58 -0.25 10.00
N GLU A 295 13.69 -0.50 8.71
CA GLU A 295 12.58 -0.41 7.75
C GLU A 295 11.91 -1.75 7.47
N ALA A 296 12.58 -2.84 7.82
CA ALA A 296 12.05 -4.17 7.63
C ALA A 296 10.88 -4.47 8.59
N LEU A 297 9.76 -4.94 8.04
CA LEU A 297 8.51 -5.12 8.78
C LEU A 297 8.16 -6.61 8.93
N PRO A 298 8.67 -7.30 9.96
CA PRO A 298 8.24 -8.65 10.28
C PRO A 298 6.79 -8.66 10.71
N SER A 299 6.07 -9.70 10.32
CA SER A 299 4.67 -9.90 10.62
C SER A 299 4.36 -11.34 10.94
N ALA A 300 3.34 -11.55 11.76
CA ALA A 300 2.80 -12.85 12.09
C ALA A 300 1.28 -12.76 12.26
N GLY A 301 0.60 -13.88 12.11
CA GLY A 301 -0.85 -13.92 12.26
C GLY A 301 -1.41 -15.32 12.29
N PHE A 302 -2.70 -15.40 12.48
CA PHE A 302 -3.45 -16.65 12.43
C PHE A 302 -4.83 -16.45 11.82
N ALA A 303 -5.46 -17.53 11.44
CA ALA A 303 -6.84 -17.57 11.00
C ALA A 303 -7.62 -18.64 11.73
N ILE A 304 -8.89 -18.34 12.00
CA ILE A 304 -9.87 -19.30 12.47
C ILE A 304 -11.03 -19.32 11.49
N LYS A 305 -11.30 -20.48 10.91
CA LYS A 305 -12.40 -20.70 9.96
C LYS A 305 -13.47 -21.55 10.59
N GLN A 306 -14.72 -21.15 10.41
CA GLN A 306 -15.91 -21.91 10.82
C GLN A 306 -16.95 -21.85 9.72
N ARG A 307 -17.56 -22.99 9.42
CA ARG A 307 -18.65 -23.10 8.46
C ARG A 307 -20.00 -23.15 9.17
N PHE A 308 -20.96 -22.34 8.71
CA PHE A 308 -22.31 -22.27 9.21
C PHE A 308 -23.30 -22.50 8.03
N GLY A 309 -23.65 -23.76 7.77
CA GLY A 309 -24.43 -24.12 6.57
C GLY A 309 -23.64 -23.79 5.31
N ASP A 310 -24.17 -22.89 4.48
CA ASP A 310 -23.53 -22.43 3.24
C ASP A 310 -22.58 -21.24 3.46
N LEU A 311 -22.59 -20.63 4.65
CA LEU A 311 -21.73 -19.50 4.99
C LEU A 311 -20.37 -19.98 5.50
N ASP A 312 -19.31 -19.58 4.83
CA ASP A 312 -17.93 -19.74 5.28
C ASP A 312 -17.47 -18.47 6.02
N ALA A 313 -17.41 -18.52 7.35
CA ALA A 313 -16.89 -17.42 8.16
C ALA A 313 -15.44 -17.68 8.54
N ARG A 314 -14.58 -16.67 8.41
CA ARG A 314 -13.18 -16.70 8.85
C ARG A 314 -12.81 -15.40 9.55
N VAL A 315 -12.18 -15.52 10.70
CA VAL A 315 -11.56 -14.42 11.41
C VAL A 315 -10.05 -14.56 11.27
N ASP A 316 -9.44 -13.52 10.74
CA ASP A 316 -7.99 -13.40 10.59
C ASP A 316 -7.44 -12.36 11.56
N TYR A 317 -6.31 -12.62 12.17
CA TYR A 317 -5.55 -11.68 12.97
C TYR A 317 -4.14 -11.55 12.44
N ALA A 318 -3.60 -10.34 12.48
CA ALA A 318 -2.20 -10.03 12.19
C ALA A 318 -1.61 -9.04 13.17
N ALA A 319 -0.35 -9.24 13.50
CA ALA A 319 0.53 -8.26 14.11
C ALA A 319 1.71 -8.01 13.20
N MET A 320 2.04 -6.75 12.91
CA MET A 320 3.17 -6.33 12.07
C MET A 320 3.90 -5.20 12.78
N LEU A 321 5.23 -5.26 12.83
CA LEU A 321 6.01 -4.13 13.35
C LEU A 321 5.82 -2.93 12.42
N GLU A 322 5.67 -1.75 13.02
CA GLU A 322 5.61 -0.50 12.28
C GLU A 322 7.00 -0.01 11.90
N PRO A 323 7.12 0.76 10.80
CA PRO A 323 8.40 1.36 10.40
C PRO A 323 9.07 2.11 11.55
N TYR A 324 10.40 2.12 11.56
CA TYR A 324 11.22 2.80 12.57
C TYR A 324 11.02 2.31 14.02
N GLY A 325 10.38 1.16 14.21
CA GLY A 325 10.17 0.56 15.54
C GLY A 325 9.26 1.37 16.46
N VAL A 326 8.40 2.21 15.91
CA VAL A 326 7.49 3.07 16.70
C VAL A 326 6.38 2.29 17.39
N GLY A 327 6.11 1.06 16.95
CA GLY A 327 5.10 0.20 17.56
C GLY A 327 4.75 -1.02 16.75
N THR A 328 3.56 -1.55 16.99
CA THR A 328 3.01 -2.72 16.32
C THR A 328 1.61 -2.40 15.82
N MET A 329 1.40 -2.60 14.52
CA MET A 329 0.07 -2.60 13.93
C MET A 329 -0.65 -3.91 14.25
N HIS A 330 -1.86 -3.83 14.75
CA HIS A 330 -2.75 -4.96 14.99
C HIS A 330 -3.94 -4.89 14.05
N SER A 331 -4.17 -5.94 13.28
CA SER A 331 -5.28 -6.00 12.33
C SER A 331 -6.16 -7.22 12.58
N VAL A 332 -7.46 -7.00 12.46
CA VAL A 332 -8.47 -8.06 12.48
C VAL A 332 -9.29 -7.96 11.19
N THR A 333 -9.53 -9.08 10.55
CA THR A 333 -10.40 -9.18 9.36
C THR A 333 -11.47 -10.23 9.58
N LEU A 334 -12.71 -9.87 9.30
CA LEU A 334 -13.82 -10.81 9.13
C LEU A 334 -14.01 -11.08 7.64
N HIS A 335 -13.89 -12.32 7.24
CA HIS A 335 -14.17 -12.80 5.88
C HIS A 335 -15.43 -13.65 5.89
N LEU A 336 -16.38 -13.32 5.03
CA LEU A 336 -17.62 -14.06 4.84
C LEU A 336 -17.70 -14.53 3.40
N GLY A 337 -17.60 -15.85 3.20
CA GLY A 337 -17.83 -16.51 1.91
C GLY A 337 -19.31 -16.88 1.76
N LEU A 338 -19.94 -16.42 0.69
CA LEU A 338 -21.38 -16.47 0.43
C LEU A 338 -21.74 -17.47 -0.66
#